data_9b4c66dc0de6d83ae188cddbc42a50a2
#
_entry.id   9b4c66dc0de6d83ae188cddbc42a50a2
#
_cell.length_a   1.000
_cell.length_b   1.000
_cell.length_c   1.000
_cell.angle_alpha   90.00
_cell.angle_beta   90.00
_cell.angle_gamma   90.00
#
_symmetry.space_group_name_H-M   'P 1'
#
loop_
_entity.id
_entity.type
_entity.pdbx_description
1 polymer ?
#
loop_
_entity_poly.entity_id
_entity_poly.type
_entity_poly.pdbx_seq_one_letter_code
_entity_poly.pdbx_strand_id
1 'polypeptide(L)'
;STRVRSSAASDVYKRQVFATNNRHKLEEISAIIGDKIEILGLNDIGCHDDIPETADTFEGNALLKARYVKDKYGYDCFADDTGLQVEALNGEPGVYSARYAGEPSDSEKNIDKLLANLRDAENRKASFVTCIALVTGSEEHVFYGEISGKIIRERRGSSGFGYDSVFVPEGYEETFAEMGEEEKNKISHRARAVKKLSDFFNTL
;
A
#
# COMPACT_ATOMS: atom_id res chain seq x y z
N SER A 1 -6.56 -30.42 -31.27
CA SER A 1 -7.11 -30.31 -29.91
C SER A 1 -6.19 -29.54 -28.91
N THR A 2 -5.44 -28.52 -29.39
CA THR A 2 -4.40 -27.87 -28.56
C THR A 2 -4.61 -26.34 -28.40
N ARG A 3 -5.81 -25.85 -28.66
CA ARG A 3 -6.06 -24.38 -28.60
C ARG A 3 -6.88 -23.88 -27.43
N VAL A 4 -7.34 -24.74 -26.50
CA VAL A 4 -8.23 -24.34 -25.41
C VAL A 4 -7.47 -24.04 -24.09
N ARG A 5 -6.21 -24.45 -23.95
CA ARG A 5 -5.42 -24.20 -22.73
C ARG A 5 -4.75 -22.84 -22.65
N SER A 6 -4.60 -22.14 -23.78
CA SER A 6 -3.94 -20.83 -23.81
C SER A 6 -4.85 -19.68 -23.36
N SER A 7 -6.16 -19.78 -23.57
CA SER A 7 -7.09 -18.70 -23.21
C SER A 7 -7.44 -18.67 -21.72
N ALA A 8 -7.54 -19.83 -21.07
CA ALA A 8 -7.90 -19.90 -19.65
C ALA A 8 -6.78 -19.39 -18.73
N ALA A 9 -5.51 -19.63 -19.08
CA ALA A 9 -4.38 -19.13 -18.31
C ALA A 9 -4.23 -17.60 -18.45
N SER A 10 -4.47 -17.03 -19.62
CA SER A 10 -4.40 -15.59 -19.84
C SER A 10 -5.55 -14.83 -19.16
N ASP A 11 -6.71 -15.48 -18.99
CA ASP A 11 -7.86 -14.85 -18.32
C ASP A 11 -7.72 -14.83 -16.79
N VAL A 12 -7.00 -15.78 -16.20
CA VAL A 12 -6.74 -15.82 -14.74
C VAL A 12 -5.89 -14.63 -14.27
N TYR A 13 -4.95 -14.16 -15.11
CA TYR A 13 -4.08 -13.04 -14.75
C TYR A 13 -4.61 -11.66 -15.15
N LYS A 14 -5.67 -11.60 -15.94
CA LYS A 14 -6.34 -10.34 -16.28
C LYS A 14 -7.23 -9.80 -15.17
N ARG A 15 -7.54 -10.62 -14.20
CA ARG A 15 -8.38 -10.25 -13.05
C ARG A 15 -7.68 -10.69 -11.76
N GLN A 16 -7.43 -9.75 -10.87
CA GLN A 16 -6.74 -9.99 -9.61
C GLN A 16 -7.58 -9.45 -8.45
N VAL A 17 -7.59 -10.18 -7.35
CA VAL A 17 -8.21 -9.72 -6.11
C VAL A 17 -7.18 -9.00 -5.26
N PHE A 18 -7.47 -7.77 -4.87
CA PHE A 18 -6.72 -7.00 -3.91
C PHE A 18 -7.48 -7.00 -2.58
N ALA A 19 -6.89 -7.62 -1.55
CA ALA A 19 -7.51 -7.82 -0.24
C ALA A 19 -7.49 -6.53 0.59
N THR A 20 -8.22 -5.53 0.14
CA THR A 20 -8.36 -4.24 0.83
C THR A 20 -9.78 -3.69 0.72
N ASN A 21 -10.21 -2.98 1.76
CA ASN A 21 -11.40 -2.12 1.75
C ASN A 21 -11.03 -0.64 1.60
N ASN A 22 -9.73 -0.32 1.56
CA ASN A 22 -9.28 1.05 1.43
C ASN A 22 -9.43 1.53 -0.01
N ARG A 23 -10.39 2.43 -0.24
CA ARG A 23 -10.71 2.96 -1.56
C ARG A 23 -9.53 3.70 -2.21
N HIS A 24 -8.78 4.47 -1.42
CA HIS A 24 -7.61 5.20 -1.92
C HIS A 24 -6.53 4.25 -2.45
N LYS A 25 -6.29 3.14 -1.75
CA LYS A 25 -5.35 2.12 -2.18
C LYS A 25 -5.81 1.43 -3.47
N LEU A 26 -7.10 1.10 -3.58
CA LEU A 26 -7.67 0.51 -4.79
C LEU A 26 -7.51 1.44 -6.00
N GLU A 27 -7.82 2.72 -5.82
CA GLU A 27 -7.69 3.73 -6.87
C GLU A 27 -6.24 3.91 -7.32
N GLU A 28 -5.30 4.00 -6.37
CA GLU A 28 -3.87 4.13 -6.69
C GLU A 28 -3.33 2.91 -7.44
N ILE A 29 -3.61 1.70 -6.96
CA ILE A 29 -3.13 0.47 -7.59
C ILE A 29 -3.74 0.29 -8.97
N SER A 30 -5.03 0.55 -9.14
CA SER A 30 -5.71 0.49 -10.44
C SER A 30 -5.11 1.48 -11.44
N ALA A 31 -4.80 2.70 -10.99
CA ALA A 31 -4.16 3.70 -11.83
C ALA A 31 -2.73 3.32 -12.25
N ILE A 32 -1.95 2.70 -11.36
CA ILE A 32 -0.57 2.28 -11.63
C ILE A 32 -0.53 1.08 -12.58
N ILE A 33 -1.38 0.07 -12.35
CA ILE A 33 -1.46 -1.14 -13.17
C ILE A 33 -2.03 -0.83 -14.56
N GLY A 34 -2.98 0.11 -14.63
CA GLY A 34 -3.68 0.46 -15.86
C GLY A 34 -4.69 -0.60 -16.30
N ASP A 35 -5.07 -0.58 -17.57
CA ASP A 35 -6.19 -1.38 -18.12
C ASP A 35 -5.82 -2.85 -18.39
N LYS A 36 -4.59 -3.24 -18.13
CA LYS A 36 -4.12 -4.61 -18.44
C LYS A 36 -4.67 -5.66 -17.48
N ILE A 37 -4.93 -5.27 -16.25
CA ILE A 37 -5.40 -6.15 -15.18
C ILE A 37 -6.57 -5.49 -14.46
N GLU A 38 -7.70 -6.18 -14.44
CA GLU A 38 -8.85 -5.76 -13.65
C GLU A 38 -8.59 -6.08 -12.17
N ILE A 39 -8.68 -5.08 -11.31
CA ILE A 39 -8.50 -5.23 -9.87
C ILE A 39 -9.86 -5.27 -9.19
N LEU A 40 -10.12 -6.36 -8.48
CA LEU A 40 -11.31 -6.52 -7.64
C LEU A 40 -10.92 -6.28 -6.18
N GLY A 41 -11.75 -5.52 -5.47
CA GLY A 41 -11.61 -5.33 -4.03
C GLY A 41 -12.35 -6.39 -3.22
N LEU A 42 -12.28 -6.31 -1.89
CA LEU A 42 -12.98 -7.24 -1.00
C LEU A 42 -14.50 -7.21 -1.18
N ASN A 43 -15.09 -6.05 -1.39
CA ASN A 43 -16.53 -5.93 -1.64
C ASN A 43 -16.97 -6.67 -2.90
N ASP A 44 -16.14 -6.67 -3.95
CA ASP A 44 -16.47 -7.32 -5.23
C ASP A 44 -16.57 -8.84 -5.12
N ILE A 45 -15.89 -9.43 -4.14
CA ILE A 45 -15.91 -10.88 -3.86
C ILE A 45 -16.84 -11.24 -2.70
N GLY A 46 -17.61 -10.28 -2.20
CA GLY A 46 -18.53 -10.49 -1.08
C GLY A 46 -17.87 -10.64 0.29
N CYS A 47 -16.62 -10.22 0.42
CA CYS A 47 -15.91 -10.22 1.70
C CYS A 47 -16.18 -8.91 2.44
N HIS A 48 -16.92 -8.97 3.52
CA HIS A 48 -17.21 -7.84 4.41
C HIS A 48 -16.56 -8.02 5.78
N ASP A 49 -15.62 -8.95 5.88
CA ASP A 49 -14.92 -9.23 7.13
C ASP A 49 -13.91 -8.14 7.45
N ASP A 50 -13.79 -7.85 8.74
CA ASP A 50 -12.67 -7.05 9.25
C ASP A 50 -11.50 -8.00 9.48
N ILE A 51 -10.52 -7.96 8.59
CA ILE A 51 -9.34 -8.82 8.66
C ILE A 51 -8.33 -8.18 9.61
N PRO A 52 -8.05 -8.77 10.79
CA PRO A 52 -7.17 -8.16 11.76
C PRO A 52 -5.72 -8.12 11.28
N GLU A 53 -5.07 -6.98 11.49
CA GLU A 53 -3.65 -6.77 11.21
C GLU A 53 -2.86 -6.84 12.51
N THR A 54 -2.53 -8.06 12.94
CA THR A 54 -1.94 -8.35 14.26
C THR A 54 -0.44 -8.64 14.22
N ALA A 55 0.16 -8.62 13.05
CA ALA A 55 1.59 -8.86 12.89
C ALA A 55 2.42 -7.61 13.24
N ASP A 56 3.68 -7.83 13.59
CA ASP A 56 4.62 -6.76 13.95
C ASP A 56 5.34 -6.17 12.72
N THR A 57 5.15 -6.75 11.54
CA THR A 57 5.82 -6.36 10.30
C THR A 57 4.83 -6.10 9.18
N PHE A 58 5.24 -5.28 8.22
CA PHE A 58 4.45 -5.05 7.00
C PHE A 58 4.23 -6.34 6.22
N GLU A 59 5.28 -7.15 6.07
CA GLU A 59 5.19 -8.47 5.41
C GLU A 59 4.19 -9.38 6.10
N GLY A 60 4.27 -9.49 7.44
CA GLY A 60 3.37 -10.31 8.22
C GLY A 60 1.90 -9.91 8.05
N ASN A 61 1.59 -8.61 8.08
CA ASN A 61 0.23 -8.12 7.89
C ASN A 61 -0.27 -8.32 6.45
N ALA A 62 0.57 -8.09 5.46
CA ALA A 62 0.22 -8.33 4.06
C ALA A 62 -0.08 -9.81 3.80
N LEU A 63 0.77 -10.72 4.27
CA LEU A 63 0.56 -12.17 4.17
C LEU A 63 -0.70 -12.61 4.89
N LEU A 64 -0.94 -12.11 6.10
CA LEU A 64 -2.12 -12.45 6.91
C LEU A 64 -3.41 -12.13 6.14
N LYS A 65 -3.50 -10.95 5.53
CA LYS A 65 -4.67 -10.54 4.75
C LYS A 65 -4.86 -11.39 3.49
N ALA A 66 -3.80 -11.62 2.74
CA ALA A 66 -3.86 -12.41 1.51
C ALA A 66 -4.21 -13.88 1.81
N ARG A 67 -3.60 -14.48 2.82
CA ARG A 67 -3.91 -15.85 3.26
C ARG A 67 -5.36 -15.98 3.73
N TYR A 68 -5.86 -15.02 4.48
CA TYR A 68 -7.23 -15.02 4.97
C TYR A 68 -8.24 -15.10 3.82
N VAL A 69 -8.06 -14.28 2.78
CA VAL A 69 -8.93 -14.29 1.60
C VAL A 69 -8.80 -15.59 0.82
N LYS A 70 -7.58 -16.08 0.65
CA LYS A 70 -7.32 -17.35 -0.02
C LYS A 70 -8.01 -18.51 0.69
N ASP A 71 -7.86 -18.61 1.99
CA ASP A 71 -8.37 -19.73 2.79
C ASP A 71 -9.89 -19.70 2.90
N LYS A 72 -10.48 -18.52 3.10
CA LYS A 72 -11.93 -18.40 3.33
C LYS A 72 -12.75 -18.29 2.05
N TYR A 73 -12.25 -17.58 1.05
CA TYR A 73 -12.98 -17.28 -0.18
C TYR A 73 -12.43 -18.01 -1.42
N GLY A 74 -11.28 -18.64 -1.32
CA GLY A 74 -10.69 -19.47 -2.39
C GLY A 74 -10.05 -18.72 -3.54
N TYR A 75 -9.93 -17.38 -3.46
CA TYR A 75 -9.30 -16.58 -4.51
C TYR A 75 -7.80 -16.49 -4.32
N ASP A 76 -7.05 -16.65 -5.41
CA ASP A 76 -5.70 -16.13 -5.48
C ASP A 76 -5.76 -14.61 -5.37
N CYS A 77 -4.93 -14.03 -4.52
CA CYS A 77 -5.05 -12.62 -4.22
C CYS A 77 -3.73 -12.03 -3.77
N PHE A 78 -3.66 -10.70 -3.81
CA PHE A 78 -2.60 -9.97 -3.16
C PHE A 78 -3.16 -9.00 -2.13
N ALA A 79 -2.35 -8.67 -1.16
CA ALA A 79 -2.64 -7.68 -0.14
C ALA A 79 -1.43 -6.78 0.05
N ASP A 80 -1.64 -5.59 0.58
CA ASP A 80 -0.55 -4.72 0.97
C ASP A 80 -0.62 -4.37 2.46
N ASP A 81 0.52 -4.05 3.02
CA ASP A 81 0.61 -3.26 4.22
C ASP A 81 1.57 -2.10 3.97
N THR A 82 1.17 -0.91 4.37
CA THR A 82 1.85 0.33 4.09
C THR A 82 1.99 1.14 5.36
N GLY A 83 3.13 1.78 5.52
CA GLY A 83 3.32 2.67 6.66
C GLY A 83 4.43 3.67 6.45
N LEU A 84 4.42 4.65 7.34
CA LEU A 84 5.44 5.66 7.48
C LEU A 84 6.41 5.24 8.59
N GLN A 85 7.69 5.29 8.30
CA GLN A 85 8.76 5.07 9.28
C GLN A 85 9.54 6.37 9.46
N VAL A 86 9.67 6.82 10.70
CA VAL A 86 10.39 8.06 11.03
C VAL A 86 11.61 7.72 11.87
N GLU A 87 12.79 8.09 11.37
CA GLU A 87 14.07 7.72 12.00
C GLU A 87 14.19 8.22 13.45
N ALA A 88 13.85 9.50 13.70
CA ALA A 88 13.89 10.09 15.03
C ALA A 88 12.90 9.45 16.03
N LEU A 89 11.93 8.70 15.56
CA LEU A 89 10.93 7.99 16.37
C LEU A 89 11.16 6.47 16.37
N ASN A 90 12.37 6.03 16.06
CA ASN A 90 12.73 4.61 16.01
C ASN A 90 11.83 3.75 15.12
N GLY A 91 11.39 4.31 14.00
CA GLY A 91 10.56 3.63 13.03
C GLY A 91 9.04 3.80 13.23
N GLU A 92 8.60 4.49 14.29
CA GLU A 92 7.18 4.82 14.44
C GLU A 92 6.75 5.85 13.38
N PRO A 93 5.48 5.84 12.95
CA PRO A 93 4.38 4.96 13.33
C PRO A 93 4.45 3.52 12.80
N GLY A 94 5.21 3.23 11.75
CA GLY A 94 5.41 1.86 11.22
C GLY A 94 4.09 1.16 10.89
N VAL A 95 3.90 -0.04 11.38
CA VAL A 95 2.66 -0.83 11.15
C VAL A 95 1.42 -0.19 11.77
N TYR A 96 1.57 0.76 12.68
CA TYR A 96 0.48 1.49 13.33
C TYR A 96 0.10 2.78 12.61
N SER A 97 0.63 3.02 11.41
CA SER A 97 0.46 4.30 10.71
C SER A 97 -1.00 4.73 10.54
N ALA A 98 -1.89 3.82 10.19
CA ALA A 98 -3.31 4.14 9.99
C ALA A 98 -4.04 4.45 11.30
N ARG A 99 -3.59 3.93 12.43
CA ARG A 99 -4.19 4.06 13.76
C ARG A 99 -3.27 4.66 14.82
N TYR A 100 -2.34 5.49 14.38
CA TYR A 100 -1.30 6.05 15.25
C TYR A 100 -1.88 6.86 16.42
N ALA A 101 -2.93 7.62 16.16
CA ALA A 101 -3.66 8.39 17.18
C ALA A 101 -4.83 7.62 17.81
N GLY A 102 -4.99 6.32 17.50
CA GLY A 102 -6.04 5.48 18.01
C GLY A 102 -7.09 5.11 16.97
N GLU A 103 -8.17 4.49 17.43
CA GLU A 103 -9.30 4.07 16.60
C GLU A 103 -10.56 4.85 16.98
N PRO A 104 -11.44 5.16 16.01
CA PRO A 104 -11.30 4.88 14.57
C PRO A 104 -10.16 5.68 13.93
N SER A 105 -9.64 5.17 12.80
CA SER A 105 -8.56 5.83 12.06
C SER A 105 -8.95 7.24 11.63
N ASP A 106 -8.08 8.19 11.94
CA ASP A 106 -8.27 9.61 11.62
C ASP A 106 -6.93 10.19 11.18
N SER A 107 -6.80 10.47 9.89
CA SER A 107 -5.55 10.97 9.30
C SER A 107 -5.10 12.29 9.92
N GLU A 108 -6.01 13.19 10.22
CA GLU A 108 -5.66 14.49 10.81
C GLU A 108 -5.10 14.33 12.22
N LYS A 109 -5.72 13.50 13.05
CA LYS A 109 -5.22 13.18 14.39
C LYS A 109 -3.89 12.44 14.35
N ASN A 110 -3.69 11.55 13.38
CA ASN A 110 -2.43 10.85 13.18
C ASN A 110 -1.30 11.84 12.86
N ILE A 111 -1.55 12.80 11.96
CA ILE A 111 -0.60 13.86 11.63
C ILE A 111 -0.32 14.74 12.85
N ASP A 112 -1.35 15.15 13.59
CA ASP A 112 -1.19 15.95 14.80
C ASP A 112 -0.26 15.27 15.81
N LYS A 113 -0.47 13.98 16.05
CA LYS A 113 0.39 13.19 16.93
C LYS A 113 1.82 13.10 16.41
N LEU A 114 2.00 12.84 15.12
CA LEU A 114 3.31 12.79 14.49
C LEU A 114 4.07 14.11 14.65
N LEU A 115 3.44 15.23 14.32
CA LEU A 115 4.04 16.56 14.42
C LEU A 115 4.37 16.93 15.87
N ALA A 116 3.51 16.56 16.82
CA ALA A 116 3.78 16.76 18.24
C ALA A 116 5.01 15.97 18.70
N ASN A 117 5.13 14.71 18.29
CA ASN A 117 6.27 13.86 18.63
C ASN A 117 7.58 14.32 17.98
N LEU A 118 7.51 15.05 16.86
CA LEU A 118 8.66 15.60 16.14
C LEU A 118 8.93 17.08 16.44
N ARG A 119 8.22 17.70 17.38
CA ARG A 119 8.31 19.14 17.65
C ARG A 119 9.74 19.64 17.77
N ASP A 120 10.54 18.94 18.56
CA ASP A 120 11.92 19.33 18.88
C ASP A 120 12.97 18.53 18.08
N ALA A 121 12.53 17.70 17.14
CA ALA A 121 13.42 16.89 16.33
C ALA A 121 14.01 17.70 15.17
N GLU A 122 15.34 17.77 15.11
CA GLU A 122 16.05 18.29 13.94
C GLU A 122 16.12 17.25 12.82
N ASN A 123 16.37 15.99 13.18
CA ASN A 123 16.29 14.88 12.26
C ASN A 123 14.83 14.57 11.93
N ARG A 124 14.44 14.85 10.71
CA ARG A 124 13.08 14.64 10.23
C ARG A 124 13.01 13.61 9.09
N LYS A 125 14.06 12.82 8.96
CA LYS A 125 14.13 11.75 7.94
C LYS A 125 13.04 10.72 8.16
N ALA A 126 12.40 10.37 7.07
CA ALA A 126 11.32 9.38 7.07
C ALA A 126 11.31 8.62 5.76
N SER A 127 10.61 7.50 5.75
CA SER A 127 10.33 6.78 4.52
C SER A 127 8.92 6.21 4.56
N PHE A 128 8.26 6.15 3.41
CA PHE A 128 7.09 5.30 3.22
C PHE A 128 7.52 3.95 2.70
N VAL A 129 6.92 2.91 3.23
CA VAL A 129 7.15 1.52 2.83
C VAL A 129 5.82 0.87 2.46
N THR A 130 5.80 0.16 1.35
CA THR A 130 4.72 -0.77 0.99
C THR A 130 5.29 -2.16 0.84
N CYS A 131 4.67 -3.12 1.50
CA CYS A 131 4.89 -4.54 1.27
C CYS A 131 3.66 -5.14 0.61
N ILE A 132 3.81 -5.76 -0.55
CA ILE A 132 2.76 -6.51 -1.22
C ILE A 132 3.04 -7.99 -1.07
N ALA A 133 2.05 -8.76 -0.59
CA ALA A 133 2.10 -10.21 -0.56
C ALA A 133 1.11 -10.77 -1.57
N LEU A 134 1.60 -11.62 -2.47
CA LEU A 134 0.79 -12.37 -3.44
C LEU A 134 0.71 -13.82 -2.98
N VAL A 135 -0.51 -14.30 -2.79
CA VAL A 135 -0.79 -15.71 -2.45
C VAL A 135 -1.54 -16.35 -3.60
N THR A 136 -0.90 -17.31 -4.25
CA THR A 136 -1.49 -18.16 -5.29
C THR A 136 -1.63 -19.59 -4.76
N GLY A 137 -2.15 -20.51 -5.55
CA GLY A 137 -2.42 -21.91 -5.17
C GLY A 137 -1.49 -22.50 -4.11
N SER A 138 -0.19 -22.59 -4.40
CA SER A 138 0.83 -23.16 -3.52
C SER A 138 2.01 -22.23 -3.23
N GLU A 139 2.02 -21.03 -3.78
CA GLU A 139 3.15 -20.12 -3.70
C GLU A 139 2.80 -18.80 -3.03
N GLU A 140 3.79 -18.22 -2.36
CA GLU A 140 3.71 -16.90 -1.78
C GLU A 140 4.90 -16.07 -2.26
N HIS A 141 4.61 -14.84 -2.69
CA HIS A 141 5.62 -13.89 -3.15
C HIS A 141 5.45 -12.57 -2.43
N VAL A 142 6.55 -11.89 -2.14
CA VAL A 142 6.55 -10.62 -1.42
C VAL A 142 7.34 -9.58 -2.22
N PHE A 143 6.76 -8.40 -2.37
CA PHE A 143 7.34 -7.28 -3.10
C PHE A 143 7.36 -6.04 -2.22
N TYR A 144 8.50 -5.35 -2.18
CA TYR A 144 8.68 -4.12 -1.41
C TYR A 144 8.87 -2.92 -2.29
N GLY A 145 8.26 -1.81 -1.89
CA GLY A 145 8.55 -0.49 -2.41
C GLY A 145 8.79 0.48 -1.28
N GLU A 146 9.79 1.35 -1.42
CA GLU A 146 10.14 2.34 -0.42
C GLU A 146 10.52 3.65 -1.09
N ILE A 147 10.16 4.76 -0.47
CA ILE A 147 10.61 6.09 -0.85
C ILE A 147 11.04 6.86 0.38
N SER A 148 12.27 7.36 0.36
CA SER A 148 12.82 8.19 1.42
C SER A 148 12.42 9.65 1.23
N GLY A 149 12.38 10.38 2.33
CA GLY A 149 12.04 11.79 2.36
C GLY A 149 12.15 12.37 3.75
N LYS A 150 11.36 13.39 4.00
CA LYS A 150 11.34 14.08 5.30
C LYS A 150 9.92 14.50 5.68
N ILE A 151 9.69 14.61 6.97
CA ILE A 151 8.46 15.18 7.54
C ILE A 151 8.66 16.68 7.74
N ILE A 152 7.83 17.48 7.11
CA ILE A 152 7.84 18.94 7.29
C ILE A 152 7.01 19.34 8.52
N ARG A 153 7.08 20.61 8.92
CA ARG A 153 6.46 21.08 10.16
C ARG A 153 5.00 21.47 10.02
N GLU A 154 4.56 21.76 8.81
CA GLU A 154 3.21 22.22 8.52
C GLU A 154 2.66 21.44 7.32
N ARG A 155 1.34 21.20 7.33
CA ARG A 155 0.66 20.56 6.20
C ARG A 155 0.72 21.44 4.96
N ARG A 156 1.02 20.83 3.80
CA ARG A 156 0.94 21.48 2.51
C ARG A 156 0.27 20.57 1.49
N GLY A 157 -0.70 21.09 0.76
CA GLY A 157 -1.44 20.37 -0.26
C GLY A 157 -2.70 19.67 0.26
N SER A 158 -3.53 19.25 -0.65
CA SER A 158 -4.85 18.67 -0.35
C SER A 158 -5.12 17.36 -1.08
N SER A 159 -4.24 16.92 -1.97
CA SER A 159 -4.39 15.63 -2.67
C SER A 159 -3.91 14.46 -1.80
N GLY A 160 -4.29 13.26 -2.19
CA GLY A 160 -3.86 12.04 -1.51
C GLY A 160 -4.56 11.77 -0.18
N PHE A 161 -3.89 11.06 0.70
CA PHE A 161 -4.43 10.63 1.99
C PHE A 161 -3.31 10.36 3.00
N GLY A 162 -3.71 9.98 4.22
CA GLY A 162 -2.74 9.65 5.28
C GLY A 162 -1.81 10.81 5.60
N TYR A 163 -0.51 10.57 5.52
CA TYR A 163 0.53 11.55 5.85
C TYR A 163 1.05 12.34 4.65
N ASP A 164 0.40 12.25 3.50
CA ASP A 164 0.86 12.85 2.25
C ASP A 164 1.12 14.35 2.33
N SER A 165 0.33 15.08 3.13
CA SER A 165 0.46 16.53 3.28
C SER A 165 1.67 17.00 4.10
N VAL A 166 2.37 16.09 4.77
CA VAL A 166 3.56 16.40 5.58
C VAL A 166 4.82 15.66 5.12
N PHE A 167 4.75 14.88 4.07
CA PHE A 167 5.88 14.11 3.55
C PHE A 167 6.40 14.73 2.24
N VAL A 168 7.66 15.13 2.23
CA VAL A 168 8.38 15.59 1.04
C VAL A 168 9.37 14.52 0.62
N PRO A 169 9.18 13.89 -0.55
CA PRO A 169 10.13 12.89 -1.05
C PRO A 169 11.50 13.49 -1.32
N GLU A 170 12.54 12.68 -1.16
CA GLU A 170 13.91 13.09 -1.45
C GLU A 170 14.06 13.51 -2.92
N GLY A 171 14.72 14.64 -3.14
CA GLY A 171 14.90 15.22 -4.48
C GLY A 171 13.74 16.10 -4.95
N TYR A 172 12.71 16.29 -4.13
CA TYR A 172 11.56 17.14 -4.42
C TYR A 172 11.40 18.22 -3.35
N GLU A 173 10.70 19.29 -3.70
CA GLU A 173 10.35 20.36 -2.77
C GLU A 173 8.87 20.31 -2.36
N GLU A 174 8.06 19.61 -3.15
CA GLU A 174 6.63 19.46 -2.92
C GLU A 174 6.33 18.23 -2.05
N THR A 175 5.26 18.32 -1.25
CA THR A 175 4.70 17.15 -0.58
C THR A 175 3.97 16.25 -1.58
N PHE A 176 3.72 15.00 -1.21
CA PHE A 176 2.86 14.13 -2.00
C PHE A 176 1.47 14.73 -2.23
N ALA A 177 0.94 15.46 -1.25
CA ALA A 177 -0.35 16.13 -1.39
C ALA A 177 -0.34 17.33 -2.33
N GLU A 178 0.81 17.99 -2.49
CA GLU A 178 0.99 19.11 -3.42
C GLU A 178 1.21 18.65 -4.87
N MET A 179 1.98 17.56 -5.06
CA MET A 179 2.32 17.12 -6.42
C MET A 179 1.17 16.42 -7.16
N GLY A 180 0.14 15.99 -6.45
CA GLY A 180 -0.99 15.30 -7.03
C GLY A 180 -0.76 13.82 -7.32
N GLU A 181 -1.84 13.12 -7.62
CA GLU A 181 -1.83 11.65 -7.74
C GLU A 181 -1.01 11.15 -8.93
N GLU A 182 -1.06 11.83 -10.08
CA GLU A 182 -0.33 11.40 -11.28
C GLU A 182 1.17 11.36 -11.04
N GLU A 183 1.74 12.42 -10.47
CA GLU A 183 3.17 12.48 -10.17
C GLU A 183 3.55 11.53 -9.03
N LYS A 184 2.73 11.47 -7.97
CA LYS A 184 2.92 10.54 -6.86
C LYS A 184 2.97 9.09 -7.35
N ASN A 185 2.06 8.68 -8.24
CA ASN A 185 1.98 7.33 -8.78
C ASN A 185 3.19 6.93 -9.65
N LYS A 186 4.01 7.87 -10.06
CA LYS A 186 5.26 7.58 -10.79
C LYS A 186 6.42 7.24 -9.85
N ILE A 187 6.41 7.72 -8.62
CA ILE A 187 7.57 7.68 -7.72
C ILE A 187 7.31 7.04 -6.36
N SER A 188 6.05 6.84 -5.97
CA SER A 188 5.70 6.44 -4.61
C SER A 188 6.18 5.03 -4.25
N HIS A 189 6.19 4.76 -2.96
CA HIS A 189 6.41 3.45 -2.38
C HIS A 189 5.48 2.38 -2.99
N ARG A 190 4.18 2.70 -3.10
CA ARG A 190 3.20 1.77 -3.72
C ARG A 190 3.48 1.57 -5.19
N ALA A 191 3.81 2.62 -5.93
CA ALA A 191 4.17 2.51 -7.34
C ALA A 191 5.38 1.57 -7.55
N ARG A 192 6.38 1.68 -6.69
CA ARG A 192 7.58 0.82 -6.74
C ARG A 192 7.27 -0.64 -6.44
N ALA A 193 6.44 -0.91 -5.43
CA ALA A 193 6.01 -2.26 -5.08
C ALA A 193 5.13 -2.87 -6.18
N VAL A 194 4.16 -2.09 -6.69
CA VAL A 194 3.24 -2.52 -7.75
C VAL A 194 3.97 -2.80 -9.06
N LYS A 195 5.01 -2.02 -9.37
CA LYS A 195 5.84 -2.30 -10.54
C LYS A 195 6.46 -3.69 -10.47
N LYS A 196 6.99 -4.08 -9.31
CA LYS A 196 7.56 -5.42 -9.10
C LYS A 196 6.50 -6.52 -9.24
N LEU A 197 5.31 -6.30 -8.68
CA LEU A 197 4.18 -7.22 -8.84
C LEU A 197 3.76 -7.36 -10.30
N SER A 198 3.64 -6.24 -11.03
CA SER A 198 3.30 -6.22 -12.45
C SER A 198 4.34 -6.94 -13.31
N ASP A 199 5.63 -6.70 -13.02
CA ASP A 199 6.73 -7.39 -13.70
C ASP A 199 6.66 -8.90 -13.46
N PHE A 200 6.32 -9.32 -12.25
CA PHE A 200 6.11 -10.73 -11.92
C PHE A 200 4.96 -11.34 -12.74
N PHE A 201 3.82 -10.67 -12.84
CA PHE A 201 2.70 -11.14 -13.67
C PHE A 201 3.09 -11.27 -15.15
N ASN A 202 3.96 -10.40 -15.64
CA ASN A 202 4.44 -10.46 -17.04
C ASN A 202 5.42 -11.62 -17.29
N THR A 203 5.96 -12.27 -16.27
CA THR A 203 6.83 -13.46 -16.42
C THR A 203 6.05 -14.77 -16.55
N LEU A 204 4.77 -14.72 -16.25
CA LEU A 204 3.87 -15.87 -16.31
C LEU A 204 3.22 -15.96 -17.69
#